data_0af0a566a57a77c50312989a7501997e
#
_entry.id   0af0a566a57a77c50312989a7501997e
#
_cell.length_a   1.000
_cell.length_b   1.000
_cell.length_c   1.000
_cell.angle_alpha   90.00
_cell.angle_beta   90.00
_cell.angle_gamma   90.00
#
_symmetry.space_group_name_H-M   'P 1'
#
loop_
_entity.id
_entity.type
_entity.pdbx_description
1 polymer ?
#
loop_
_entity_poly.entity_id
_entity_poly.type
_entity_poly.pdbx_seq_one_letter_code
_entity_poly.pdbx_strand_id
1 'polypeptide(L)'
;MRATPMLQPTLWRTCRVLANRTRLRIFVLLLEQPGQTVSTVAASLKLSLPVASQYLRAMEARSLLKVRRFGLRVAYRIADDQTGPAQGLVRALRQTFRSDSSLVETIFKQATAFTHARRIECFRELSGRAQTLAELRAATGISVRAIVRHINKLEARGFIVCRQSQYAVAGRSDAFGRELARLAAGQ
;
A
#
# COMPACT_ATOMS: atom_id res chain seq x y z
N MET A 1 -24.69 15.02 -19.05
CA MET A 1 -23.71 13.89 -19.17
C MET A 1 -23.06 13.70 -17.81
N ARG A 2 -23.35 12.60 -17.12
CA ARG A 2 -22.69 12.26 -15.84
C ARG A 2 -21.33 11.70 -16.19
N ALA A 3 -20.26 12.37 -15.76
CA ALA A 3 -18.90 11.87 -15.87
C ALA A 3 -18.83 10.54 -15.09
N THR A 4 -18.48 9.47 -15.78
CA THR A 4 -18.18 8.17 -15.13
C THR A 4 -17.08 8.42 -14.10
N PRO A 5 -17.27 8.13 -12.81
CA PRO A 5 -16.22 8.32 -11.84
C PRO A 5 -15.05 7.41 -12.23
N MET A 6 -13.92 8.00 -12.63
CA MET A 6 -12.68 7.26 -12.79
C MET A 6 -12.47 6.52 -11.47
N LEU A 7 -12.42 5.19 -11.52
CA LEU A 7 -12.09 4.34 -10.38
C LEU A 7 -10.72 4.75 -9.87
N GLN A 8 -10.71 5.65 -8.89
CA GLN A 8 -9.46 5.95 -8.18
C GLN A 8 -8.90 4.62 -7.65
N PRO A 9 -7.61 4.34 -7.82
CA PRO A 9 -7.02 3.13 -7.28
C PRO A 9 -7.26 3.13 -5.78
N THR A 10 -8.20 2.32 -5.34
CA THR A 10 -8.58 2.25 -3.93
C THR A 10 -7.38 1.78 -3.13
N LEU A 11 -7.10 2.42 -2.00
CA LEU A 11 -5.94 2.13 -1.14
C LEU A 11 -5.75 0.62 -0.91
N TRP A 12 -6.84 -0.12 -0.63
CA TRP A 12 -6.74 -1.57 -0.36
C TRP A 12 -6.21 -2.38 -1.55
N ARG A 13 -6.53 -1.98 -2.78
CA ARG A 13 -6.01 -2.65 -3.99
C ARG A 13 -4.53 -2.34 -4.18
N THR A 14 -4.09 -1.12 -3.92
CA THR A 14 -2.67 -0.73 -3.97
C THR A 14 -1.90 -1.45 -2.87
N CYS A 15 -2.43 -1.50 -1.65
CA CYS A 15 -1.84 -2.27 -0.56
C CYS A 15 -1.72 -3.78 -0.87
N ARG A 16 -2.67 -4.37 -1.59
CA ARG A 16 -2.54 -5.77 -2.07
C ARG A 16 -1.41 -5.97 -3.06
N VAL A 17 -1.10 -4.97 -3.85
CA VAL A 17 0.09 -5.00 -4.74
C VAL A 17 1.37 -4.86 -3.92
N LEU A 18 1.42 -3.95 -2.96
CA LEU A 18 2.58 -3.74 -2.08
C LEU A 18 2.77 -4.86 -1.05
N ALA A 19 1.72 -5.59 -0.68
CA ALA A 19 1.80 -6.75 0.19
C ALA A 19 2.40 -7.99 -0.53
N ASN A 20 3.55 -7.79 -1.17
CA ASN A 20 4.31 -8.83 -1.85
C ASN A 20 5.81 -8.46 -1.85
N ARG A 21 6.63 -9.29 -1.22
CA ARG A 21 8.07 -9.04 -1.04
C ARG A 21 8.82 -8.87 -2.36
N THR A 22 8.50 -9.70 -3.35
CA THR A 22 9.16 -9.64 -4.66
C THR A 22 8.84 -8.33 -5.39
N ARG A 23 7.59 -7.84 -5.33
CA ARG A 23 7.23 -6.53 -5.90
C ARG A 23 7.94 -5.38 -5.18
N LEU A 24 8.11 -5.47 -3.87
CA LEU A 24 8.89 -4.48 -3.13
C LEU A 24 10.38 -4.52 -3.51
N ARG A 25 10.96 -5.71 -3.74
CA ARG A 25 12.32 -5.84 -4.27
C ARG A 25 12.45 -5.25 -5.69
N ILE A 26 11.42 -5.42 -6.54
CA ILE A 26 11.36 -4.75 -7.85
C ILE A 26 11.36 -3.23 -7.66
N PHE A 27 10.61 -2.71 -6.68
CA PHE A 27 10.59 -1.27 -6.41
C PHE A 27 11.97 -0.76 -5.99
N VAL A 28 12.68 -1.47 -5.11
CA VAL A 28 14.05 -1.15 -4.68
C VAL A 28 15.00 -1.17 -5.88
N LEU A 29 14.98 -2.24 -6.69
CA LEU A 29 15.81 -2.34 -7.91
C LEU A 29 15.58 -1.14 -8.85
N LEU A 30 14.32 -0.75 -9.08
CA LEU A 30 13.99 0.38 -9.96
C LEU A 30 14.28 1.74 -9.31
N LEU A 31 14.43 1.81 -7.99
CA LEU A 31 14.88 3.00 -7.27
C LEU A 31 16.39 3.21 -7.47
N GLU A 32 17.16 2.13 -7.42
CA GLU A 32 18.61 2.14 -7.61
C GLU A 32 18.99 2.24 -9.10
N GLN A 33 18.27 1.56 -9.96
CA GLN A 33 18.52 1.46 -11.40
C GLN A 33 17.24 1.75 -12.20
N PRO A 34 16.92 3.02 -12.47
CA PRO A 34 15.75 3.39 -13.25
C PRO A 34 15.82 2.94 -14.71
N GLY A 35 14.66 2.67 -15.30
CA GLY A 35 14.59 2.39 -16.75
C GLY A 35 14.88 0.95 -17.15
N GLN A 36 14.65 0.00 -16.24
CA GLN A 36 14.87 -1.43 -16.48
C GLN A 36 13.79 -2.05 -17.36
N THR A 37 14.19 -3.00 -18.23
CA THR A 37 13.27 -3.82 -19.02
C THR A 37 12.74 -5.01 -18.21
N VAL A 38 11.71 -5.71 -18.74
CA VAL A 38 11.22 -6.94 -18.13
C VAL A 38 12.33 -7.99 -17.98
N SER A 39 13.17 -8.13 -19.03
CA SER A 39 14.26 -9.11 -19.03
C SER A 39 15.35 -8.80 -18.02
N THR A 40 15.71 -7.52 -17.88
CA THR A 40 16.73 -7.11 -16.88
C THR A 40 16.19 -7.31 -15.45
N VAL A 41 14.95 -6.95 -15.18
CA VAL A 41 14.31 -7.20 -13.86
C VAL A 41 14.23 -8.71 -13.56
N ALA A 42 13.83 -9.51 -14.55
CA ALA A 42 13.76 -10.97 -14.40
C ALA A 42 15.12 -11.58 -14.05
N ALA A 43 16.18 -11.19 -14.79
CA ALA A 43 17.54 -11.65 -14.53
C ALA A 43 18.06 -11.23 -13.15
N SER A 44 17.92 -9.94 -12.78
CA SER A 44 18.43 -9.40 -11.52
C SER A 44 17.77 -10.05 -10.29
N LEU A 45 16.48 -10.39 -10.37
CA LEU A 45 15.73 -10.95 -9.24
C LEU A 45 15.51 -12.47 -9.35
N LYS A 46 16.13 -13.13 -10.34
CA LYS A 46 15.99 -14.58 -10.62
C LYS A 46 14.52 -14.99 -10.78
N LEU A 47 13.76 -14.23 -11.56
CA LEU A 47 12.35 -14.49 -11.87
C LEU A 47 12.21 -15.01 -13.30
N SER A 48 11.13 -15.75 -13.58
CA SER A 48 10.76 -16.02 -14.97
C SER A 48 10.22 -14.74 -15.65
N LEU A 49 10.38 -14.62 -16.95
CA LEU A 49 9.87 -13.47 -17.74
C LEU A 49 8.37 -13.23 -17.53
N PRO A 50 7.49 -14.27 -17.55
CA PRO A 50 6.06 -14.08 -17.30
C PRO A 50 5.78 -13.49 -15.91
N VAL A 51 6.46 -13.97 -14.87
CA VAL A 51 6.28 -13.49 -13.49
C VAL A 51 6.75 -12.05 -13.36
N ALA A 52 7.92 -11.70 -13.89
CA ALA A 52 8.42 -10.32 -13.87
C ALA A 52 7.46 -9.38 -14.61
N SER A 53 6.98 -9.78 -15.79
CA SER A 53 5.99 -9.01 -16.57
C SER A 53 4.68 -8.80 -15.80
N GLN A 54 4.16 -9.86 -15.16
CA GLN A 54 2.94 -9.78 -14.35
C GLN A 54 3.11 -8.81 -13.17
N TYR A 55 4.23 -8.87 -12.47
CA TYR A 55 4.50 -7.99 -11.33
C TYR A 55 4.64 -6.53 -11.74
N LEU A 56 5.39 -6.26 -12.81
CA LEU A 56 5.56 -4.91 -13.33
C LEU A 56 4.23 -4.29 -13.79
N ARG A 57 3.40 -5.05 -14.54
CA ARG A 57 2.06 -4.60 -14.96
C ARG A 57 1.14 -4.36 -13.76
N ALA A 58 1.18 -5.21 -12.73
CA ALA A 58 0.35 -5.02 -11.53
C ALA A 58 0.73 -3.74 -10.77
N MET A 59 2.02 -3.38 -10.74
CA MET A 59 2.51 -2.15 -10.12
C MET A 59 2.18 -0.92 -10.97
N GLU A 60 2.32 -1.01 -12.30
CA GLU A 60 1.93 0.03 -13.25
C GLU A 60 0.44 0.35 -13.15
N ALA A 61 -0.43 -0.67 -13.13
CA ALA A 61 -1.88 -0.53 -12.99
C ALA A 61 -2.32 0.17 -11.69
N ARG A 62 -1.41 0.35 -10.72
CA ARG A 62 -1.61 1.11 -9.47
C ARG A 62 -0.83 2.42 -9.42
N SER A 63 -0.33 2.87 -10.56
CA SER A 63 0.47 4.10 -10.68
C SER A 63 1.70 4.12 -9.77
N LEU A 64 2.22 2.95 -9.39
CA LEU A 64 3.48 2.82 -8.67
C LEU A 64 4.67 2.90 -9.61
N LEU A 65 4.48 2.46 -10.85
CA LEU A 65 5.46 2.50 -11.92
C LEU A 65 4.91 3.25 -13.13
N LYS A 66 5.82 3.83 -13.93
CA LYS A 66 5.57 4.36 -15.26
C LYS A 66 6.36 3.56 -16.30
N VAL A 67 5.74 3.42 -17.46
CA VAL A 67 6.34 2.77 -18.64
C VAL A 67 6.85 3.82 -19.60
N ARG A 68 8.03 3.59 -20.15
CA ARG A 68 8.55 4.31 -21.31
C ARG A 68 8.83 3.30 -22.44
N ARG A 69 8.33 3.59 -23.61
CA ARG A 69 8.53 2.76 -24.80
C ARG A 69 9.61 3.40 -25.69
N PHE A 70 10.54 2.58 -26.19
CA PHE A 70 11.58 2.95 -27.10
C PHE A 70 11.59 1.92 -28.25
N GLY A 71 10.89 2.21 -29.34
CA GLY A 71 10.65 1.23 -30.38
C GLY A 71 9.97 -0.02 -29.84
N LEU A 72 10.56 -1.18 -30.02
CA LEU A 72 10.05 -2.47 -29.49
C LEU A 72 10.40 -2.74 -28.02
N ARG A 73 11.22 -1.88 -27.39
CA ARG A 73 11.63 -2.06 -25.99
C ARG A 73 10.72 -1.30 -25.05
N VAL A 74 10.38 -1.95 -23.93
CA VAL A 74 9.57 -1.39 -22.84
C VAL A 74 10.42 -1.32 -21.60
N ALA A 75 10.60 -0.11 -21.05
CA ALA A 75 11.35 0.12 -19.83
C ALA A 75 10.41 0.65 -18.73
N TYR A 76 10.65 0.21 -17.51
CA TYR A 76 9.90 0.57 -16.32
C TYR A 76 10.73 1.48 -15.42
N ARG A 77 10.10 2.50 -14.86
CA ARG A 77 10.66 3.36 -13.82
C ARG A 77 9.62 3.58 -12.72
N ILE A 78 10.05 3.97 -11.53
CA ILE A 78 9.14 4.39 -10.48
C ILE A 78 8.35 5.62 -10.96
N ALA A 79 7.05 5.66 -10.68
CA ALA A 79 6.20 6.80 -11.01
C ALA A 79 6.71 8.07 -10.33
N ASP A 80 6.42 9.24 -10.93
CA ASP A 80 6.76 10.51 -10.31
C ASP A 80 5.93 10.69 -9.04
N ASP A 81 6.55 11.26 -8.02
CA ASP A 81 5.93 11.48 -6.72
C ASP A 81 5.27 12.87 -6.62
N GLN A 82 5.16 13.58 -7.74
CA GLN A 82 4.56 14.91 -7.78
C GLN A 82 3.13 14.93 -8.33
N THR A 83 2.75 13.90 -9.07
CA THR A 83 1.42 13.82 -9.69
C THR A 83 0.89 12.39 -9.70
N GLY A 84 -0.43 12.25 -9.59
CA GLY A 84 -1.12 10.97 -9.73
C GLY A 84 -1.64 10.37 -8.43
N PRO A 85 -2.51 9.35 -8.55
CA PRO A 85 -3.30 8.84 -7.42
C PRO A 85 -2.50 8.04 -6.38
N ALA A 86 -1.26 7.63 -6.70
CA ALA A 86 -0.36 6.93 -5.78
C ALA A 86 0.79 7.81 -5.29
N GLN A 87 0.76 9.11 -5.58
CA GLN A 87 1.83 10.09 -5.31
C GLN A 87 2.39 10.00 -3.89
N GLY A 88 1.53 10.10 -2.88
CA GLY A 88 1.95 10.05 -1.48
C GLY A 88 2.63 8.73 -1.12
N LEU A 89 2.07 7.60 -1.56
CA LEU A 89 2.67 6.27 -1.33
C LEU A 89 4.03 6.11 -2.03
N VAL A 90 4.15 6.59 -3.27
CA VAL A 90 5.44 6.55 -4.01
C VAL A 90 6.48 7.39 -3.29
N ARG A 91 6.13 8.59 -2.85
CA ARG A 91 7.01 9.48 -2.07
C ARG A 91 7.48 8.80 -0.78
N ALA A 92 6.53 8.27 -0.01
CA ALA A 92 6.83 7.61 1.25
C ALA A 92 7.70 6.36 1.06
N LEU A 93 7.44 5.53 0.03
CA LEU A 93 8.28 4.38 -0.32
C LEU A 93 9.70 4.81 -0.73
N ARG A 94 9.83 5.85 -1.56
CA ARG A 94 11.15 6.40 -1.95
C ARG A 94 11.93 6.88 -0.72
N GLN A 95 11.29 7.63 0.16
CA GLN A 95 11.91 8.11 1.38
C GLN A 95 12.38 6.96 2.26
N THR A 96 11.51 5.96 2.49
CA THR A 96 11.82 4.79 3.33
C THR A 96 12.97 3.96 2.76
N PHE A 97 12.92 3.61 1.46
CA PHE A 97 13.95 2.76 0.87
C PHE A 97 15.28 3.49 0.60
N ARG A 98 15.29 4.83 0.48
CA ARG A 98 16.53 5.61 0.43
C ARG A 98 17.25 5.66 1.78
N SER A 99 16.50 5.63 2.89
CA SER A 99 17.09 5.57 4.22
C SER A 99 17.62 4.16 4.55
N ASP A 100 16.91 3.12 4.13
CA ASP A 100 17.31 1.73 4.35
C ASP A 100 16.56 0.79 3.37
N SER A 101 17.31 0.24 2.41
CA SER A 101 16.75 -0.70 1.42
C SER A 101 16.38 -2.07 2.01
N SER A 102 16.83 -2.39 3.22
CA SER A 102 16.50 -3.64 3.92
C SER A 102 15.06 -3.69 4.46
N LEU A 103 14.36 -2.55 4.50
CA LEU A 103 13.03 -2.40 5.08
C LEU A 103 11.88 -3.06 4.29
N VAL A 104 12.20 -3.94 3.32
CA VAL A 104 11.18 -4.67 2.54
C VAL A 104 10.19 -5.41 3.43
N GLU A 105 10.66 -6.07 4.50
CA GLU A 105 9.78 -6.83 5.40
C GLU A 105 8.86 -5.88 6.22
N THR A 106 9.39 -4.75 6.65
CA THR A 106 8.62 -3.73 7.38
C THR A 106 7.51 -3.16 6.51
N ILE A 107 7.84 -2.73 5.28
CA ILE A 107 6.86 -2.23 4.30
C ILE A 107 5.82 -3.30 3.96
N PHE A 108 6.25 -4.55 3.73
CA PHE A 108 5.35 -5.68 3.50
C PHE A 108 4.34 -5.84 4.65
N LYS A 109 4.82 -5.88 5.89
CA LYS A 109 3.96 -6.01 7.09
C LYS A 109 2.95 -4.85 7.17
N GLN A 110 3.41 -3.62 7.00
CA GLN A 110 2.54 -2.44 7.03
C GLN A 110 1.49 -2.45 5.91
N ALA A 111 1.88 -2.77 4.67
CA ALA A 111 0.96 -2.88 3.56
C ALA A 111 -0.14 -3.93 3.83
N THR A 112 0.17 -5.05 4.52
CA THR A 112 -0.83 -6.06 4.87
C THR A 112 -1.92 -5.55 5.81
N ALA A 113 -1.70 -4.43 6.51
CA ALA A 113 -2.73 -3.81 7.36
C ALA A 113 -3.94 -3.35 6.55
N PHE A 114 -3.74 -2.81 5.35
CA PHE A 114 -4.80 -2.16 4.56
C PHE A 114 -5.19 -2.91 3.28
N THR A 115 -5.00 -4.22 3.23
CA THR A 115 -5.35 -5.05 2.06
C THR A 115 -6.84 -5.40 1.93
N HIS A 116 -7.71 -4.81 2.74
CA HIS A 116 -9.14 -5.13 2.78
C HIS A 116 -9.98 -3.86 3.00
N ALA A 117 -11.01 -3.64 2.15
CA ALA A 117 -11.85 -2.43 2.20
C ALA A 117 -12.53 -2.24 3.57
N ARG A 118 -13.16 -3.28 4.13
CA ARG A 118 -13.82 -3.22 5.44
C ARG A 118 -12.86 -2.92 6.60
N ARG A 119 -11.59 -3.26 6.47
CA ARG A 119 -10.58 -2.93 7.47
C ARG A 119 -10.19 -1.45 7.41
N ILE A 120 -10.15 -0.87 6.22
CA ILE A 120 -9.97 0.58 6.03
C ILE A 120 -11.17 1.32 6.61
N GLU A 121 -12.38 0.81 6.42
CA GLU A 121 -13.60 1.36 7.02
C GLU A 121 -13.52 1.39 8.56
N CYS A 122 -13.16 0.26 9.21
CA CYS A 122 -12.93 0.24 10.66
C CYS A 122 -11.85 1.24 11.08
N PHE A 123 -10.74 1.34 10.36
CA PHE A 123 -9.67 2.27 10.68
C PHE A 123 -10.12 3.73 10.55
N ARG A 124 -10.91 4.05 9.53
CA ARG A 124 -11.47 5.41 9.32
C ARG A 124 -12.38 5.83 10.46
N GLU A 125 -13.24 4.95 10.93
CA GLU A 125 -14.09 5.22 12.09
C GLU A 125 -13.25 5.52 13.34
N LEU A 126 -12.19 4.74 13.58
CA LEU A 126 -11.27 4.94 14.69
C LEU A 126 -10.43 6.23 14.56
N SER A 127 -10.29 6.77 13.36
CA SER A 127 -9.52 8.01 13.13
C SER A 127 -10.23 9.25 13.67
N GLY A 128 -11.55 9.20 13.85
CA GLY A 128 -12.33 10.27 14.46
C GLY A 128 -12.25 10.29 16.00
N ARG A 129 -12.34 9.13 16.63
CA ARG A 129 -12.27 8.96 18.09
C ARG A 129 -12.01 7.50 18.47
N ALA A 130 -11.60 7.29 19.73
CA ALA A 130 -11.55 5.93 20.27
C ALA A 130 -12.96 5.33 20.37
N GLN A 131 -13.09 4.04 20.09
CA GLN A 131 -14.38 3.34 20.06
C GLN A 131 -14.27 1.91 20.61
N THR A 132 -15.36 1.43 21.18
CA THR A 132 -15.55 0.03 21.54
C THR A 132 -15.95 -0.81 20.32
N LEU A 133 -15.93 -2.13 20.44
CA LEU A 133 -16.42 -3.03 19.38
C LEU A 133 -17.92 -2.81 19.08
N ALA A 134 -18.74 -2.47 20.10
CA ALA A 134 -20.16 -2.21 19.93
C ALA A 134 -20.41 -0.94 19.11
N GLU A 135 -19.68 0.14 19.39
CA GLU A 135 -19.75 1.38 18.64
C GLU A 135 -19.28 1.20 17.20
N LEU A 136 -18.16 0.49 16.97
CA LEU A 136 -17.69 0.16 15.61
C LEU A 136 -18.71 -0.66 14.83
N ARG A 137 -19.41 -1.60 15.48
CA ARG A 137 -20.49 -2.35 14.84
C ARG A 137 -21.64 -1.42 14.44
N ALA A 138 -22.05 -0.54 15.33
CA ALA A 138 -23.14 0.40 15.07
C ALA A 138 -22.78 1.35 13.91
N ALA A 139 -21.53 1.86 13.87
CA ALA A 139 -21.08 2.79 12.85
C ALA A 139 -20.86 2.14 11.45
N THR A 140 -20.36 0.89 11.42
CA THR A 140 -19.95 0.26 10.14
C THR A 140 -20.94 -0.77 9.61
N GLY A 141 -21.88 -1.26 10.45
CA GLY A 141 -22.75 -2.39 10.10
C GLY A 141 -22.01 -3.73 9.93
N ILE A 142 -20.71 -3.79 10.24
CA ILE A 142 -19.90 -5.01 10.11
C ILE A 142 -20.16 -5.91 11.32
N SER A 143 -20.26 -7.23 11.11
CA SER A 143 -20.45 -8.17 12.24
C SER A 143 -19.27 -8.13 13.22
N VAL A 144 -19.53 -8.30 14.52
CA VAL A 144 -18.50 -8.26 15.57
C VAL A 144 -17.34 -9.22 15.26
N ARG A 145 -17.66 -10.45 14.82
CA ARG A 145 -16.63 -11.44 14.44
C ARG A 145 -15.69 -10.92 13.34
N ALA A 146 -16.23 -10.20 12.37
CA ALA A 146 -15.42 -9.61 11.29
C ALA A 146 -14.63 -8.39 11.79
N ILE A 147 -15.23 -7.53 12.62
CA ILE A 147 -14.53 -6.40 13.25
C ILE A 147 -13.35 -6.89 14.06
N VAL A 148 -13.52 -7.86 14.95
CA VAL A 148 -12.43 -8.44 15.77
C VAL A 148 -11.27 -8.88 14.88
N ARG A 149 -11.54 -9.59 13.78
CA ARG A 149 -10.52 -10.02 12.82
C ARG A 149 -9.80 -8.84 12.15
N HIS A 150 -10.52 -7.76 11.85
CA HIS A 150 -9.95 -6.55 11.26
C HIS A 150 -9.10 -5.76 12.26
N ILE A 151 -9.61 -5.58 13.48
CA ILE A 151 -8.93 -4.90 14.59
C ILE A 151 -7.63 -5.63 14.96
N ASN A 152 -7.70 -6.94 15.21
CA ASN A 152 -6.52 -7.74 15.54
C ASN A 152 -5.43 -7.60 14.46
N LYS A 153 -5.81 -7.52 13.18
CA LYS A 153 -4.84 -7.32 12.10
C LYS A 153 -4.23 -5.91 12.10
N LEU A 154 -5.01 -4.88 12.37
CA LEU A 154 -4.51 -3.49 12.48
C LEU A 154 -3.59 -3.34 13.69
N GLU A 155 -3.97 -3.90 14.84
CA GLU A 155 -3.20 -3.90 16.08
C GLU A 155 -1.87 -4.63 15.92
N ALA A 156 -1.88 -5.86 15.38
CA ALA A 156 -0.69 -6.64 15.08
C ALA A 156 0.26 -5.98 14.06
N ARG A 157 -0.21 -4.94 13.35
CA ARG A 157 0.61 -4.11 12.45
C ARG A 157 0.93 -2.73 13.04
N GLY A 158 0.54 -2.47 14.28
CA GLY A 158 0.84 -1.25 15.03
C GLY A 158 0.10 -0.01 14.51
N PHE A 159 -1.08 -0.16 13.89
CA PHE A 159 -1.88 0.96 13.41
C PHE A 159 -2.97 1.38 14.39
N ILE A 160 -3.30 0.52 15.33
CA ILE A 160 -4.22 0.83 16.43
C ILE A 160 -3.68 0.25 17.73
N VAL A 161 -4.21 0.73 18.84
CA VAL A 161 -3.98 0.22 20.19
C VAL A 161 -5.31 0.02 20.89
N CYS A 162 -5.37 -0.97 21.79
CA CYS A 162 -6.50 -1.18 22.68
C CYS A 162 -6.13 -0.67 24.10
N ARG A 163 -6.98 0.17 24.70
CA ARG A 163 -6.88 0.60 26.09
C ARG A 163 -8.27 0.59 26.70
N GLN A 164 -8.43 -0.09 27.84
CA GLN A 164 -9.70 -0.15 28.56
C GLN A 164 -10.90 -0.52 27.65
N SER A 165 -10.74 -1.54 26.82
CA SER A 165 -11.73 -1.99 25.83
C SER A 165 -12.11 -0.97 24.74
N GLN A 166 -11.38 0.12 24.62
CA GLN A 166 -11.50 1.09 23.53
C GLN A 166 -10.32 0.97 22.58
N TYR A 167 -10.60 1.01 21.30
CA TYR A 167 -9.61 0.98 20.21
C TYR A 167 -9.41 2.39 19.69
N ALA A 168 -8.16 2.78 19.51
CA ALA A 168 -7.76 4.08 18.98
C ALA A 168 -6.64 3.92 17.96
N VAL A 169 -6.50 4.89 17.06
CA VAL A 169 -5.38 4.95 16.12
C VAL A 169 -4.08 5.16 16.87
N ALA A 170 -3.07 4.35 16.52
CA ALA A 170 -1.71 4.51 17.02
C ALA A 170 -0.92 5.48 16.16
N GLY A 171 -0.14 6.36 16.78
CA GLY A 171 0.79 7.23 16.08
C GLY A 171 1.89 6.43 15.36
N ARG A 172 2.31 6.90 14.17
CA ARG A 172 3.38 6.29 13.38
C ARG A 172 4.55 7.26 13.23
N SER A 173 5.77 6.78 13.45
CA SER A 173 6.99 7.58 13.28
C SER A 173 7.59 7.46 11.87
N ASP A 174 7.37 6.32 11.20
CA ASP A 174 7.91 6.06 9.87
C ASP A 174 7.07 6.69 8.75
N ALA A 175 7.72 7.09 7.65
CA ALA A 175 7.09 7.83 6.56
C ALA A 175 5.99 7.01 5.86
N PHE A 176 6.24 5.72 5.61
CA PHE A 176 5.27 4.88 4.90
C PHE A 176 4.05 4.58 5.76
N GLY A 177 4.24 4.27 7.05
CA GLY A 177 3.14 4.05 7.99
C GLY A 177 2.27 5.29 8.18
N ARG A 178 2.87 6.50 8.30
CA ARG A 178 2.11 7.77 8.37
C ARG A 178 1.25 7.97 7.12
N GLU A 179 1.82 7.77 5.94
CA GLU A 179 1.07 7.96 4.70
C GLU A 179 -0.07 6.94 4.53
N LEU A 180 0.16 5.66 4.90
CA LEU A 180 -0.89 4.66 4.94
C LEU A 180 -2.03 5.05 5.88
N ALA A 181 -1.71 5.51 7.09
CA ALA A 181 -2.70 5.95 8.08
C ALA A 181 -3.50 7.16 7.57
N ARG A 182 -2.82 8.19 7.00
CA ARG A 182 -3.44 9.37 6.41
C ARG A 182 -4.45 8.99 5.31
N LEU A 183 -4.04 8.17 4.35
CA LEU A 183 -4.89 7.72 3.24
C LEU A 183 -6.05 6.83 3.72
N ALA A 184 -5.83 6.00 4.73
CA ALA A 184 -6.86 5.14 5.28
C ALA A 184 -7.91 5.94 6.08
N ALA A 185 -7.50 7.04 6.73
CA ALA A 185 -8.41 7.98 7.38
C ALA A 185 -9.26 8.79 6.38
N GLY A 186 -8.86 8.86 5.09
CA GLY A 186 -9.58 9.60 4.06
C GLY A 186 -9.11 11.06 3.92
N GLN A 187 -7.90 11.35 4.37
CA GLN A 187 -7.26 12.68 4.31
C GLN A 187 -6.35 12.83 3.09
#